data_c71b6c0540410d3c58c782a1dc71017d
#
_entry.id   c71b6c0540410d3c58c782a1dc71017d
#
_cell.length_a   1.000
_cell.length_b   1.000
_cell.length_c   1.000
_cell.angle_alpha   90.00
_cell.angle_beta   90.00
_cell.angle_gamma   90.00
#
_symmetry.space_group_name_H-M   'P 1'
#
loop_
_entity.id
_entity.type
_entity.pdbx_description
1 polymer ?
#
loop_
_entity_poly.entity_id
_entity_poly.type
_entity_poly.pdbx_seq_one_letter_code
_entity_poly.pdbx_strand_id
1 'polypeptide(L)'
;EIYGLDYAGQIAVANQVREVFETTPDIVDVDDSVEYPARKLLVVVDRSKATLLGVSQGAIAQALSTVLDGEDISFLHGANVKYAVPIRIEYSEADKADLQQVLALRVRAESGRLVPLSEIVRVVETSREHSIHHKDLLPVVYVTGDMAGETDSPLYGMLAISGRLNDELGLQQWWTQQPTDPYGFSTKWDGEWQVTYETFRDMGIAYGVGLILIYLLVVAQFRSYLVPLIIMAPIPLT
;
A
#
# COMPACT_ATOMS: atom_id res chain seq x y z
N GLU A 1 -5.13 -4.06 9.93
CA GLU A 1 -3.81 -3.42 10.05
C GLU A 1 -2.94 -4.13 11.07
N ILE A 2 -1.72 -4.45 10.69
CA ILE A 2 -0.75 -5.11 11.57
C ILE A 2 0.42 -4.16 11.77
N TYR A 3 0.74 -3.89 13.02
CA TYR A 3 1.79 -2.98 13.44
C TYR A 3 2.94 -3.71 14.13
N GLY A 4 4.12 -3.10 14.13
CA GLY A 4 5.37 -3.55 14.73
C GLY A 4 6.55 -2.94 13.96
N LEU A 5 7.70 -2.73 14.57
CA LEU A 5 8.85 -2.10 13.89
C LEU A 5 9.68 -3.09 13.06
N ASP A 6 9.61 -4.38 13.37
CA ASP A 6 10.28 -5.40 12.56
C ASP A 6 9.38 -5.84 11.41
N TYR A 7 9.70 -5.39 10.19
CA TYR A 7 8.90 -5.67 9.01
C TYR A 7 8.84 -7.17 8.66
N ALA A 8 9.93 -7.90 8.86
CA ALA A 8 9.93 -9.35 8.64
C ALA A 8 8.98 -10.07 9.62
N GLY A 9 8.98 -9.64 10.89
CA GLY A 9 8.04 -10.10 11.88
C GLY A 9 6.59 -9.69 11.58
N GLN A 10 6.36 -8.48 11.07
CA GLN A 10 5.01 -8.07 10.61
C GLN A 10 4.49 -9.00 9.50
N ILE A 11 5.33 -9.36 8.51
CA ILE A 11 4.96 -10.31 7.45
C ILE A 11 4.59 -11.67 8.04
N ALA A 12 5.38 -12.16 9.01
CA ALA A 12 5.10 -13.44 9.64
C ALA A 12 3.75 -13.42 10.39
N VAL A 13 3.47 -12.35 11.13
CA VAL A 13 2.17 -12.15 11.80
C VAL A 13 1.04 -11.98 10.79
N ALA A 14 1.26 -11.24 9.69
CA ALA A 14 0.29 -11.06 8.62
C ALA A 14 -0.14 -12.39 8.00
N ASN A 15 0.80 -13.30 7.74
CA ASN A 15 0.50 -14.63 7.23
C ASN A 15 -0.38 -15.43 8.20
N GLN A 16 -0.11 -15.36 9.51
CA GLN A 16 -0.94 -16.03 10.52
C GLN A 16 -2.34 -15.41 10.60
N VAL A 17 -2.44 -14.09 10.56
CA VAL A 17 -3.72 -13.38 10.53
C VAL A 17 -4.50 -13.73 9.27
N ARG A 18 -3.84 -13.77 8.12
CA ARG A 18 -4.43 -14.17 6.83
C ARG A 18 -5.00 -15.59 6.90
N GLU A 19 -4.29 -16.54 7.50
CA GLU A 19 -4.77 -17.91 7.69
C GLU A 19 -6.05 -17.93 8.54
N VAL A 20 -6.14 -17.09 9.58
CA VAL A 20 -7.38 -16.94 10.37
C VAL A 20 -8.51 -16.40 9.53
N PHE A 21 -8.26 -15.40 8.65
CA PHE A 21 -9.27 -14.87 7.73
C PHE A 21 -9.75 -15.97 6.76
N GLU A 22 -8.83 -16.64 6.06
CA GLU A 22 -9.13 -17.68 5.06
C GLU A 22 -9.90 -18.88 5.64
N THR A 23 -9.71 -19.17 6.92
CA THR A 23 -10.37 -20.29 7.61
C THR A 23 -11.61 -19.87 8.39
N THR A 24 -11.97 -18.60 8.40
CA THR A 24 -13.19 -18.11 9.04
C THR A 24 -14.36 -18.25 8.05
N PRO A 25 -15.49 -18.87 8.45
CA PRO A 25 -16.65 -19.02 7.58
C PRO A 25 -17.16 -17.67 7.07
N ASP A 26 -17.65 -17.66 5.81
CA ASP A 26 -18.25 -16.51 5.14
C ASP A 26 -17.27 -15.34 4.85
N ILE A 27 -15.97 -15.52 5.11
CA ILE A 27 -14.93 -14.59 4.69
C ILE A 27 -14.41 -15.03 3.33
N VAL A 28 -14.38 -14.09 2.38
CA VAL A 28 -13.93 -14.31 1.00
C VAL A 28 -12.94 -13.21 0.58
N ASP A 29 -12.31 -13.40 -0.59
CA ASP A 29 -11.38 -12.43 -1.19
C ASP A 29 -10.31 -11.93 -0.23
N VAL A 30 -9.75 -12.88 0.54
CA VAL A 30 -8.69 -12.57 1.51
C VAL A 30 -7.41 -12.21 0.78
N ASP A 31 -6.89 -11.02 1.04
CA ASP A 31 -5.66 -10.51 0.45
C ASP A 31 -4.80 -9.79 1.51
N ASP A 32 -3.56 -9.52 1.16
CA ASP A 32 -2.65 -8.73 1.99
C ASP A 32 -1.80 -7.77 1.15
N SER A 33 -1.19 -6.80 1.82
CA SER A 33 -0.35 -5.79 1.17
C SER A 33 1.11 -6.22 0.96
N VAL A 34 1.44 -7.47 1.26
CA VAL A 34 2.81 -7.99 1.12
C VAL A 34 3.01 -8.46 -0.31
N GLU A 35 3.82 -7.73 -1.06
CA GLU A 35 4.16 -8.13 -2.43
C GLU A 35 4.92 -9.45 -2.45
N TYR A 36 4.63 -10.31 -3.44
CA TYR A 36 5.44 -11.50 -3.69
C TYR A 36 6.89 -11.10 -3.98
N PRO A 37 7.88 -11.83 -3.45
CA PRO A 37 9.29 -11.57 -3.72
C PRO A 37 9.59 -11.81 -5.21
N ALA A 38 9.50 -10.75 -6.01
CA ALA A 38 9.82 -10.81 -7.42
C ALA A 38 11.33 -10.94 -7.64
N ARG A 39 11.74 -11.71 -8.65
CA ARG A 39 13.13 -11.83 -9.09
C ARG A 39 13.66 -10.48 -9.56
N LYS A 40 14.82 -10.07 -9.06
CA LYS A 40 15.53 -8.85 -9.45
C LYS A 40 16.92 -9.20 -9.94
N LEU A 41 17.28 -8.71 -11.11
CA LEU A 41 18.62 -8.83 -11.67
C LEU A 41 19.38 -7.53 -11.42
N LEU A 42 20.38 -7.58 -10.54
CA LEU A 42 21.21 -6.43 -10.23
C LEU A 42 22.44 -6.44 -11.12
N VAL A 43 22.59 -5.44 -11.98
CA VAL A 43 23.76 -5.24 -12.84
C VAL A 43 24.82 -4.48 -12.05
N VAL A 44 25.88 -5.17 -11.69
CA VAL A 44 27.01 -4.63 -10.90
C VAL A 44 28.19 -4.33 -11.80
N VAL A 45 28.60 -3.08 -11.88
CA VAL A 45 29.74 -2.63 -12.70
C VAL A 45 31.06 -3.04 -12.03
N ASP A 46 31.94 -3.73 -12.78
CA ASP A 46 33.35 -3.92 -12.42
C ASP A 46 34.10 -2.63 -12.69
N ARG A 47 34.23 -1.80 -11.65
CA ARG A 47 34.86 -0.46 -11.77
C ARG A 47 36.27 -0.50 -12.29
N SER A 48 37.04 -1.51 -11.90
CA SER A 48 38.44 -1.64 -12.33
C SER A 48 38.54 -1.93 -13.82
N LYS A 49 37.76 -2.87 -14.33
CA LYS A 49 37.70 -3.17 -15.76
C LYS A 49 37.14 -2.01 -16.57
N ALA A 50 36.03 -1.38 -16.09
CA ALA A 50 35.44 -0.23 -16.77
C ALA A 50 36.46 0.91 -16.93
N THR A 51 37.22 1.23 -15.87
CA THR A 51 38.28 2.25 -15.91
C THR A 51 39.39 1.89 -16.88
N LEU A 52 39.88 0.64 -16.85
CA LEU A 52 40.92 0.18 -17.79
C LEU A 52 40.47 0.25 -19.24
N LEU A 53 39.21 0.04 -19.54
CA LEU A 53 38.64 0.10 -20.87
C LEU A 53 38.15 1.49 -21.24
N GLY A 54 38.27 2.49 -20.36
CA GLY A 54 37.84 3.87 -20.58
C GLY A 54 36.33 4.04 -20.70
N VAL A 55 35.55 3.23 -19.97
CA VAL A 55 34.09 3.32 -19.96
C VAL A 55 33.63 3.84 -18.59
N SER A 56 32.92 4.96 -18.56
CA SER A 56 32.39 5.53 -17.33
C SER A 56 31.15 4.77 -16.84
N GLN A 57 30.96 4.72 -15.52
CA GLN A 57 29.75 4.13 -14.93
C GLN A 57 28.48 4.84 -15.40
N GLY A 58 28.55 6.18 -15.60
CA GLY A 58 27.43 6.95 -16.13
C GLY A 58 27.03 6.54 -17.54
N ALA A 59 28.00 6.28 -18.44
CA ALA A 59 27.72 5.80 -19.79
C ALA A 59 27.06 4.41 -19.78
N ILE A 60 27.45 3.52 -18.85
CA ILE A 60 26.83 2.21 -18.69
C ILE A 60 25.37 2.36 -18.22
N ALA A 61 25.13 3.18 -17.21
CA ALA A 61 23.79 3.42 -16.67
C ALA A 61 22.87 4.05 -17.72
N GLN A 62 23.36 5.06 -18.45
CA GLN A 62 22.61 5.70 -19.53
C GLN A 62 22.25 4.71 -20.63
N ALA A 63 23.20 3.90 -21.08
CA ALA A 63 22.96 2.93 -22.14
C ALA A 63 21.91 1.88 -21.74
N LEU A 64 21.95 1.39 -20.48
CA LEU A 64 20.96 0.47 -19.95
C LEU A 64 19.59 1.12 -19.84
N SER A 65 19.50 2.34 -19.30
CA SER A 65 18.25 3.09 -19.20
C SER A 65 17.63 3.34 -20.57
N THR A 66 18.44 3.77 -21.57
CA THR A 66 17.95 4.00 -22.93
C THR A 66 17.33 2.75 -23.55
N VAL A 67 17.96 1.56 -23.39
CA VAL A 67 17.45 0.32 -24.02
C VAL A 67 16.32 -0.34 -23.23
N LEU A 68 16.32 -0.23 -21.90
CA LEU A 68 15.32 -0.89 -21.03
C LEU A 68 14.09 -0.02 -20.79
N ASP A 69 14.31 1.24 -20.39
CA ASP A 69 13.21 2.18 -20.08
C ASP A 69 12.76 2.98 -21.31
N GLY A 70 13.64 3.10 -22.31
CA GLY A 70 13.43 3.91 -23.48
C GLY A 70 13.79 5.40 -23.26
N GLU A 71 14.22 6.07 -24.31
CA GLU A 71 14.61 7.48 -24.31
C GLU A 71 14.02 8.22 -25.51
N ASP A 72 13.42 9.38 -25.26
CA ASP A 72 12.91 10.27 -26.30
C ASP A 72 14.05 11.13 -26.81
N ILE A 73 14.68 10.69 -27.89
CA ILE A 73 15.90 11.33 -28.45
C ILE A 73 15.62 12.57 -29.27
N SER A 74 14.42 12.70 -29.82
CA SER A 74 14.00 13.81 -30.68
C SER A 74 12.48 13.85 -30.78
N PHE A 75 11.97 14.87 -31.46
CA PHE A 75 10.54 15.05 -31.70
C PHE A 75 10.28 15.31 -33.19
N LEU A 76 9.24 14.65 -33.71
CA LEU A 76 8.70 14.93 -35.04
C LEU A 76 7.65 16.05 -34.93
N HIS A 77 7.85 17.12 -35.68
CA HIS A 77 6.92 18.23 -35.78
C HIS A 77 6.02 18.06 -37.02
N GLY A 78 4.75 17.74 -36.78
CA GLY A 78 3.75 17.61 -37.85
C GLY A 78 2.85 18.85 -37.95
N ALA A 79 2.44 19.22 -39.15
CA ALA A 79 1.61 20.41 -39.40
C ALA A 79 0.20 20.33 -38.74
N ASN A 80 -0.30 19.10 -38.49
CA ASN A 80 -1.67 18.84 -38.00
C ASN A 80 -1.72 18.23 -36.61
N VAL A 81 -0.62 18.25 -35.83
CA VAL A 81 -0.59 17.69 -34.46
C VAL A 81 -0.42 18.83 -33.46
N LYS A 82 -1.21 18.74 -32.38
CA LYS A 82 -1.19 19.73 -31.26
C LYS A 82 0.13 19.68 -30.48
N TYR A 83 0.70 18.51 -30.34
CA TYR A 83 1.93 18.27 -29.59
C TYR A 83 2.94 17.56 -30.49
N ALA A 84 4.23 17.84 -30.26
CA ALA A 84 5.31 17.15 -30.96
C ALA A 84 5.27 15.64 -30.62
N VAL A 85 5.47 14.81 -31.64
CA VAL A 85 5.49 13.34 -31.49
C VAL A 85 6.91 12.91 -31.11
N PRO A 86 7.16 12.27 -29.96
CA PRO A 86 8.48 11.84 -29.56
C PRO A 86 9.00 10.70 -30.47
N ILE A 87 10.26 10.75 -30.78
CA ILE A 87 11.00 9.63 -31.38
C ILE A 87 11.72 8.91 -30.29
N ARG A 88 11.14 7.76 -29.88
CA ARG A 88 11.59 6.95 -28.74
C ARG A 88 12.48 5.81 -29.24
N ILE A 89 13.62 5.62 -28.57
CA ILE A 89 14.51 4.47 -28.79
C ILE A 89 14.44 3.57 -27.57
N GLU A 90 14.17 2.29 -27.81
CA GLU A 90 14.20 1.24 -26.79
C GLU A 90 14.38 -0.14 -27.45
N TYR A 91 14.75 -1.15 -26.66
CA TYR A 91 14.70 -2.53 -27.13
C TYR A 91 13.24 -3.02 -27.20
N SER A 92 13.00 -4.00 -28.10
CA SER A 92 11.73 -4.71 -28.12
C SER A 92 11.53 -5.48 -26.80
N GLU A 93 10.28 -5.77 -26.41
CA GLU A 93 10.00 -6.54 -25.19
C GLU A 93 10.71 -7.90 -25.18
N ALA A 94 10.85 -8.53 -26.36
CA ALA A 94 11.57 -9.79 -26.50
C ALA A 94 13.07 -9.64 -26.20
N ASP A 95 13.69 -8.56 -26.69
CA ASP A 95 15.12 -8.27 -26.46
C ASP A 95 15.37 -7.86 -25.00
N LYS A 96 14.45 -7.10 -24.39
CA LYS A 96 14.51 -6.73 -22.95
C LYS A 96 14.44 -7.96 -22.05
N ALA A 97 13.65 -8.97 -22.43
CA ALA A 97 13.49 -10.21 -21.68
C ALA A 97 14.73 -11.14 -21.80
N ASP A 98 15.55 -10.97 -22.85
CA ASP A 98 16.77 -11.76 -23.04
C ASP A 98 17.98 -11.05 -22.42
N LEU A 99 18.41 -11.54 -21.24
CA LEU A 99 19.59 -11.03 -20.57
C LEU A 99 20.84 -11.04 -21.42
N GLN A 100 21.00 -12.01 -22.33
CA GLN A 100 22.17 -12.10 -23.21
C GLN A 100 22.20 -10.97 -24.24
N GLN A 101 21.04 -10.59 -24.76
CA GLN A 101 20.92 -9.44 -25.66
C GLN A 101 21.25 -8.14 -24.93
N VAL A 102 20.76 -7.96 -23.71
CA VAL A 102 21.08 -6.79 -22.87
C VAL A 102 22.59 -6.73 -22.57
N LEU A 103 23.23 -7.85 -22.24
CA LEU A 103 24.66 -7.92 -21.98
C LEU A 103 25.53 -7.77 -23.23
N ALA A 104 25.00 -8.04 -24.41
CA ALA A 104 25.66 -7.81 -25.69
C ALA A 104 25.67 -6.32 -26.12
N LEU A 105 24.88 -5.48 -25.46
CA LEU A 105 24.87 -4.04 -25.69
C LEU A 105 26.29 -3.46 -25.57
N ARG A 106 26.68 -2.62 -26.56
CA ARG A 106 28.01 -2.03 -26.63
C ARG A 106 27.98 -0.56 -26.23
N VAL A 107 28.81 -0.23 -25.26
CA VAL A 107 29.00 1.15 -24.78
C VAL A 107 30.29 1.72 -25.37
N ARG A 108 30.25 3.00 -25.77
CA ARG A 108 31.44 3.68 -26.32
C ARG A 108 32.40 4.10 -25.22
N ALA A 109 33.62 3.64 -25.30
CA ALA A 109 34.73 4.10 -24.45
C ALA A 109 35.21 5.50 -24.89
N GLU A 110 35.97 6.19 -24.02
CA GLU A 110 36.60 7.48 -24.32
C GLU A 110 37.52 7.42 -25.54
N SER A 111 38.18 6.28 -25.75
CA SER A 111 39.01 6.01 -26.95
C SER A 111 38.21 5.85 -28.24
N GLY A 112 36.87 5.86 -28.18
CA GLY A 112 35.97 5.59 -29.31
C GLY A 112 35.72 4.09 -29.57
N ARG A 113 36.37 3.17 -28.87
CA ARG A 113 36.16 1.72 -28.96
C ARG A 113 34.80 1.38 -28.39
N LEU A 114 34.11 0.39 -28.99
CA LEU A 114 32.87 -0.17 -28.48
C LEU A 114 33.15 -1.39 -27.59
N VAL A 115 32.73 -1.33 -26.35
CA VAL A 115 32.94 -2.39 -25.32
C VAL A 115 31.61 -3.00 -24.98
N PRO A 116 31.41 -4.34 -25.07
CA PRO A 116 30.17 -4.98 -24.67
C PRO A 116 30.02 -4.94 -23.14
N LEU A 117 28.79 -4.82 -22.65
CA LEU A 117 28.51 -4.79 -21.21
C LEU A 117 29.00 -6.05 -20.51
N SER A 118 28.91 -7.22 -21.15
CA SER A 118 29.38 -8.50 -20.61
C SER A 118 30.83 -8.49 -20.14
N GLU A 119 31.70 -7.61 -20.67
CA GLU A 119 33.09 -7.50 -20.25
C GLU A 119 33.26 -6.68 -18.96
N ILE A 120 32.34 -5.76 -18.67
CA ILE A 120 32.49 -4.74 -17.62
C ILE A 120 31.42 -4.79 -16.53
N VAL A 121 30.44 -5.70 -16.65
CA VAL A 121 29.42 -5.92 -15.60
C VAL A 121 29.32 -7.38 -15.23
N ARG A 122 28.81 -7.63 -14.02
CA ARG A 122 28.32 -8.93 -13.58
C ARG A 122 26.85 -8.79 -13.18
N VAL A 123 26.08 -9.81 -13.41
CA VAL A 123 24.67 -9.87 -12.98
C VAL A 123 24.59 -10.69 -11.72
N VAL A 124 23.93 -10.14 -10.70
CA VAL A 124 23.62 -10.81 -9.43
C VAL A 124 22.12 -10.95 -9.34
N GLU A 125 21.67 -12.17 -9.16
CA GLU A 125 20.24 -12.43 -8.91
C GLU A 125 19.93 -12.17 -7.44
N THR A 126 18.87 -11.42 -7.18
CA THR A 126 18.35 -11.09 -5.86
C THR A 126 16.84 -11.01 -5.92
N SER A 127 16.18 -10.79 -4.80
CA SER A 127 14.76 -10.48 -4.75
C SER A 127 14.53 -8.98 -4.70
N ARG A 128 13.39 -8.55 -5.25
CA ARG A 128 12.93 -7.16 -5.14
C ARG A 128 12.62 -6.87 -3.67
N GLU A 129 12.98 -5.71 -3.22
CA GLU A 129 12.61 -5.20 -1.91
C GLU A 129 11.10 -4.98 -1.86
N HIS A 130 10.47 -5.31 -0.73
CA HIS A 130 9.05 -5.06 -0.49
C HIS A 130 8.76 -3.57 -0.35
N SER A 131 7.58 -3.14 -0.79
CA SER A 131 7.05 -1.83 -0.45
C SER A 131 6.67 -1.81 1.02
N ILE A 132 7.17 -0.83 1.78
CA ILE A 132 6.82 -0.67 3.18
C ILE A 132 5.77 0.44 3.28
N HIS A 133 4.54 0.04 3.59
CA HIS A 133 3.46 0.98 3.83
C HIS A 133 3.57 1.61 5.22
N HIS A 134 3.21 2.88 5.33
CA HIS A 134 3.17 3.58 6.62
C HIS A 134 1.80 4.23 6.79
N LYS A 135 1.27 4.12 8.00
CA LYS A 135 0.08 4.84 8.45
C LYS A 135 0.38 5.50 9.79
N ASP A 136 0.10 6.78 9.89
CA ASP A 136 0.39 7.59 11.10
C ASP A 136 1.85 7.45 11.57
N LEU A 137 2.79 7.45 10.61
CA LEU A 137 4.24 7.32 10.78
C LEU A 137 4.73 5.94 11.25
N LEU A 138 3.86 4.97 11.42
CA LEU A 138 4.21 3.59 11.77
C LEU A 138 4.17 2.69 10.54
N PRO A 139 5.13 1.76 10.39
CA PRO A 139 5.06 0.76 9.34
C PRO A 139 3.85 -0.14 9.58
N VAL A 140 3.12 -0.47 8.51
CA VAL A 140 1.89 -1.24 8.57
C VAL A 140 1.82 -2.26 7.45
N VAL A 141 1.30 -3.45 7.78
CA VAL A 141 0.87 -4.45 6.81
C VAL A 141 -0.65 -4.57 6.91
N TYR A 142 -1.32 -4.55 5.76
CA TYR A 142 -2.76 -4.74 5.68
C TYR A 142 -3.08 -6.20 5.38
N VAL A 143 -4.09 -6.73 6.06
CA VAL A 143 -4.79 -7.96 5.68
C VAL A 143 -6.26 -7.57 5.52
N THR A 144 -6.82 -7.90 4.37
CA THR A 144 -8.20 -7.56 3.99
C THR A 144 -8.99 -8.81 3.69
N GLY A 145 -10.30 -8.73 3.82
CA GLY A 145 -11.23 -9.78 3.44
C GLY A 145 -12.65 -9.22 3.43
N ASP A 146 -13.47 -9.77 2.58
CA ASP A 146 -14.87 -9.39 2.43
C ASP A 146 -15.79 -10.47 3.01
N MET A 147 -17.04 -10.07 3.35
CA MET A 147 -18.08 -10.98 3.81
C MET A 147 -18.96 -11.40 2.62
N ALA A 148 -19.21 -12.71 2.49
CA ALA A 148 -20.15 -13.26 1.51
C ALA A 148 -20.91 -14.46 2.12
N GLY A 149 -21.96 -14.19 2.86
CA GLY A 149 -22.76 -15.22 3.52
C GLY A 149 -24.20 -14.77 3.77
N GLU A 150 -24.94 -15.50 4.62
CA GLU A 150 -26.28 -15.10 5.01
C GLU A 150 -26.28 -13.76 5.79
N THR A 151 -25.20 -13.50 6.51
CA THR A 151 -25.02 -12.26 7.26
C THR A 151 -23.97 -11.43 6.51
N ASP A 152 -24.41 -10.58 5.62
CA ASP A 152 -23.57 -9.75 4.75
C ASP A 152 -23.14 -8.44 5.44
N SER A 153 -22.67 -8.55 6.68
CA SER A 153 -22.14 -7.38 7.41
C SER A 153 -20.71 -7.61 7.85
N PRO A 154 -19.77 -6.78 7.40
CA PRO A 154 -18.35 -6.86 7.78
C PRO A 154 -18.11 -6.85 9.29
N LEU A 155 -19.02 -6.25 10.07
CA LEU A 155 -18.92 -6.20 11.53
C LEU A 155 -18.98 -7.59 12.18
N TYR A 156 -19.82 -8.48 11.66
CA TYR A 156 -19.90 -9.85 12.22
C TYR A 156 -18.67 -10.67 11.88
N GLY A 157 -18.15 -10.55 10.64
CA GLY A 157 -16.88 -11.16 10.26
C GLY A 157 -15.73 -10.66 11.12
N MET A 158 -15.65 -9.35 11.33
CA MET A 158 -14.65 -8.73 12.19
C MET A 158 -14.71 -9.27 13.62
N LEU A 159 -15.90 -9.42 14.20
CA LEU A 159 -16.07 -9.97 15.56
C LEU A 159 -15.67 -11.44 15.63
N ALA A 160 -16.02 -12.24 14.61
CA ALA A 160 -15.63 -13.64 14.53
C ALA A 160 -14.11 -13.80 14.42
N ILE A 161 -13.47 -13.04 13.54
CA ILE A 161 -12.01 -13.02 13.39
C ILE A 161 -11.35 -12.53 14.67
N SER A 162 -11.85 -11.44 15.29
CA SER A 162 -11.31 -10.90 16.54
C SER A 162 -11.24 -11.92 17.66
N GLY A 163 -12.30 -12.71 17.83
CA GLY A 163 -12.31 -13.81 18.81
C GLY A 163 -11.18 -14.82 18.54
N ARG A 164 -11.06 -15.26 17.29
CA ARG A 164 -10.04 -16.22 16.89
C ARG A 164 -8.61 -15.66 17.01
N LEU A 165 -8.38 -14.39 16.62
CA LEU A 165 -7.07 -13.75 16.78
C LEU A 165 -6.62 -13.68 18.25
N ASN A 166 -7.57 -13.47 19.16
CA ASN A 166 -7.28 -13.50 20.60
C ASN A 166 -6.93 -14.90 21.07
N ASP A 167 -7.71 -15.91 20.68
CA ASP A 167 -7.61 -17.28 21.19
C ASP A 167 -6.43 -18.03 20.58
N GLU A 168 -6.15 -17.83 19.28
CA GLU A 168 -5.14 -18.58 18.54
C GLU A 168 -3.77 -17.89 18.56
N LEU A 169 -3.72 -16.55 18.47
CA LEU A 169 -2.48 -15.78 18.34
C LEU A 169 -2.15 -14.92 19.56
N GLY A 170 -3.11 -14.63 20.42
CA GLY A 170 -2.92 -13.76 21.58
C GLY A 170 -2.50 -12.34 21.22
N LEU A 171 -2.82 -11.88 20.01
CA LEU A 171 -2.45 -10.57 19.52
C LEU A 171 -3.26 -9.47 20.22
N GLN A 172 -2.55 -8.41 20.64
CA GLN A 172 -3.19 -7.20 21.14
C GLN A 172 -4.00 -6.55 20.03
N GLN A 173 -5.27 -6.24 20.29
CA GLN A 173 -6.18 -5.67 19.31
C GLN A 173 -6.61 -4.25 19.69
N TRP A 174 -6.55 -3.36 18.72
CA TRP A 174 -6.95 -1.96 18.82
C TRP A 174 -8.17 -1.69 17.92
N TRP A 175 -9.16 -0.96 18.45
CA TRP A 175 -10.43 -0.76 17.77
C TRP A 175 -10.62 0.64 17.22
N THR A 176 -10.22 1.66 17.97
CA THR A 176 -10.47 3.06 17.66
C THR A 176 -9.24 3.94 17.80
N GLN A 177 -8.19 3.43 18.43
CA GLN A 177 -6.96 4.17 18.68
C GLN A 177 -5.78 3.47 18.04
N GLN A 178 -4.74 4.22 17.72
CA GLN A 178 -3.48 3.67 17.25
C GLN A 178 -2.77 2.90 18.37
N PRO A 179 -2.01 1.85 18.04
CA PRO A 179 -1.16 1.17 19.01
C PRO A 179 -0.23 2.14 19.74
N THR A 180 -0.20 2.04 21.07
CA THR A 180 0.64 2.89 21.91
C THR A 180 2.07 2.37 22.01
N ASP A 181 2.26 1.05 21.86
CA ASP A 181 3.58 0.41 21.82
C ASP A 181 3.92 0.02 20.38
N PRO A 182 4.87 0.70 19.73
CA PRO A 182 5.29 0.39 18.37
C PRO A 182 6.21 -0.85 18.29
N TYR A 183 6.78 -1.32 19.42
CA TYR A 183 7.74 -2.42 19.42
C TYR A 183 7.07 -3.80 19.47
N GLY A 184 5.87 -3.89 20.03
CA GLY A 184 5.07 -5.11 20.07
C GLY A 184 4.25 -5.28 18.78
N PHE A 185 4.05 -6.55 18.38
CA PHE A 185 3.11 -6.82 17.28
C PHE A 185 1.68 -6.67 17.78
N SER A 186 0.89 -5.93 17.04
CA SER A 186 -0.52 -5.70 17.36
C SER A 186 -1.35 -5.53 16.09
N THR A 187 -2.64 -5.75 16.22
CA THR A 187 -3.63 -5.50 15.17
C THR A 187 -4.50 -4.30 15.51
N LYS A 188 -4.82 -3.50 14.49
CA LYS A 188 -5.84 -2.45 14.59
C LYS A 188 -6.91 -2.70 13.55
N TRP A 189 -8.15 -2.69 13.99
CA TRP A 189 -9.31 -2.75 13.12
C TRP A 189 -9.52 -1.40 12.43
N ASP A 190 -9.70 -1.45 11.11
CA ASP A 190 -9.84 -0.26 10.27
C ASP A 190 -10.86 -0.52 9.14
N GLY A 191 -10.81 0.29 8.09
CA GLY A 191 -11.71 0.20 6.95
C GLY A 191 -13.14 0.60 7.33
N GLU A 192 -14.11 -0.23 6.99
CA GLU A 192 -15.53 0.08 7.21
C GLU A 192 -15.89 0.25 8.69
N TRP A 193 -15.23 -0.48 9.59
CA TRP A 193 -15.41 -0.33 11.02
C TRP A 193 -15.09 1.10 11.49
N GLN A 194 -13.94 1.62 11.12
CA GLN A 194 -13.51 2.94 11.58
C GLN A 194 -14.43 4.02 11.03
N VAL A 195 -14.76 3.96 9.75
CA VAL A 195 -15.68 4.91 9.10
C VAL A 195 -17.07 4.88 9.76
N THR A 196 -17.58 3.68 10.01
CA THR A 196 -18.88 3.50 10.68
C THR A 196 -18.85 4.07 12.10
N TYR A 197 -17.85 3.71 12.89
CA TYR A 197 -17.69 4.21 14.26
C TYR A 197 -17.60 5.74 14.30
N GLU A 198 -16.74 6.34 13.48
CA GLU A 198 -16.56 7.79 13.45
C GLU A 198 -17.83 8.51 13.02
N THR A 199 -18.50 7.99 11.98
CA THR A 199 -19.76 8.55 11.49
C THR A 199 -20.85 8.53 12.56
N PHE A 200 -21.06 7.38 13.19
CA PHE A 200 -22.08 7.26 14.25
C PHE A 200 -21.75 8.10 15.48
N ARG A 201 -20.48 8.17 15.88
CA ARG A 201 -20.04 9.03 16.97
C ARG A 201 -20.31 10.49 16.68
N ASP A 202 -19.84 10.99 15.53
CA ASP A 202 -19.91 12.43 15.20
C ASP A 202 -21.34 12.86 14.91
N MET A 203 -22.11 12.01 14.21
CA MET A 203 -23.54 12.23 13.99
C MET A 203 -24.32 12.18 15.29
N GLY A 204 -24.00 11.24 16.18
CA GLY A 204 -24.61 11.13 17.51
C GLY A 204 -24.34 12.35 18.38
N ILE A 205 -23.10 12.87 18.36
CA ILE A 205 -22.74 14.10 19.08
C ILE A 205 -23.50 15.29 18.52
N ALA A 206 -23.50 15.46 17.18
CA ALA A 206 -24.23 16.56 16.53
C ALA A 206 -25.72 16.53 16.83
N TYR A 207 -26.32 15.33 16.76
CA TYR A 207 -27.72 15.12 17.11
C TYR A 207 -28.01 15.42 18.58
N GLY A 208 -27.16 14.98 19.50
CA GLY A 208 -27.27 15.28 20.93
C GLY A 208 -27.21 16.76 21.23
N VAL A 209 -26.28 17.49 20.61
CA VAL A 209 -26.20 18.98 20.72
C VAL A 209 -27.48 19.63 20.18
N GLY A 210 -27.97 19.16 19.01
CA GLY A 210 -29.22 19.64 18.43
C GLY A 210 -30.41 19.46 19.36
N LEU A 211 -30.54 18.29 19.98
CA LEU A 211 -31.59 17.98 20.95
C LEU A 211 -31.51 18.90 22.18
N ILE A 212 -30.33 19.17 22.71
CA ILE A 212 -30.13 20.10 23.84
C ILE A 212 -30.57 21.51 23.47
N LEU A 213 -30.20 22.00 22.28
CA LEU A 213 -30.60 23.33 21.81
C LEU A 213 -32.13 23.44 21.63
N ILE A 214 -32.75 22.41 21.04
CA ILE A 214 -34.21 22.35 20.87
C ILE A 214 -34.89 22.34 22.25
N TYR A 215 -34.37 21.53 23.19
CA TYR A 215 -34.89 21.48 24.55
C TYR A 215 -34.85 22.89 25.20
N LEU A 216 -33.73 23.60 25.12
CA LEU A 216 -33.59 24.93 25.69
C LEU A 216 -34.57 25.94 25.05
N LEU A 217 -34.74 25.87 23.73
CA LEU A 217 -35.70 26.74 23.03
C LEU A 217 -37.16 26.49 23.47
N VAL A 218 -37.53 25.21 23.61
CA VAL A 218 -38.88 24.82 24.06
C VAL A 218 -39.12 25.17 25.52
N VAL A 219 -38.08 24.99 26.39
CA VAL A 219 -38.12 25.47 27.79
C VAL A 219 -38.38 26.99 27.83
N ALA A 220 -37.68 27.78 27.03
CA ALA A 220 -37.84 29.22 26.96
C ALA A 220 -39.22 29.61 26.51
N GLN A 221 -39.79 28.91 25.54
CA GLN A 221 -41.14 29.18 24.99
C GLN A 221 -42.24 28.81 25.97
N PHE A 222 -42.18 27.66 26.59
CA PHE A 222 -43.23 27.15 27.50
C PHE A 222 -43.01 27.50 28.97
N ARG A 223 -41.86 28.06 29.33
CA ARG A 223 -41.45 28.34 30.71
C ARG A 223 -41.63 27.18 31.68
N SER A 224 -41.43 25.97 31.18
CA SER A 224 -41.57 24.72 31.91
C SER A 224 -40.46 23.76 31.50
N TYR A 225 -39.86 23.06 32.45
CA TYR A 225 -38.85 22.01 32.18
C TYR A 225 -39.47 20.65 31.82
N LEU A 226 -40.70 20.37 32.22
CA LEU A 226 -41.34 19.07 31.99
C LEU A 226 -42.00 19.00 30.59
N VAL A 227 -42.62 20.07 30.09
CA VAL A 227 -43.28 20.10 28.80
C VAL A 227 -42.36 19.71 27.67
N PRO A 228 -41.12 20.26 27.56
CA PRO A 228 -40.18 19.85 26.52
C PRO A 228 -39.83 18.38 26.57
N LEU A 229 -39.63 17.80 27.76
CA LEU A 229 -39.30 16.37 27.91
C LEU A 229 -40.42 15.48 27.35
N ILE A 230 -41.70 15.85 27.61
CA ILE A 230 -42.84 15.09 27.08
C ILE A 230 -42.90 15.20 25.55
N ILE A 231 -42.63 16.39 24.99
CA ILE A 231 -42.66 16.62 23.53
C ILE A 231 -41.48 15.90 22.85
N MET A 232 -40.32 15.88 23.47
CA MET A 232 -39.10 15.29 22.88
C MET A 232 -38.97 13.77 23.11
N ALA A 233 -39.70 13.20 24.08
CA ALA A 233 -39.60 11.77 24.35
C ALA A 233 -39.87 10.85 23.14
N PRO A 234 -40.75 11.18 22.18
CA PRO A 234 -40.95 10.37 20.98
C PRO A 234 -39.80 10.46 19.96
N ILE A 235 -39.00 11.53 19.97
CA ILE A 235 -37.98 11.80 18.94
C ILE A 235 -36.97 10.65 18.78
N PRO A 236 -36.42 10.03 19.85
CA PRO A 236 -35.51 8.90 19.73
C PRO A 236 -36.19 7.60 19.30
N LEU A 237 -37.55 7.56 19.27
CA LEU A 237 -38.34 6.36 18.96
C LEU A 237 -38.82 6.34 17.50
N THR A 238 -38.56 7.37 16.75
CA THR A 238 -38.87 7.51 15.31
C THR A 238 -37.64 7.38 14.48
#